data_7986ef143c292ac0cce6f016a8262a74
#
_entry.id   7986ef143c292ac0cce6f016a8262a74
#
_cell.length_a   1.000
_cell.length_b   1.000
_cell.length_c   1.000
_cell.angle_alpha   90.00
_cell.angle_beta   90.00
_cell.angle_gamma   90.00
#
_symmetry.space_group_name_H-M   'P 1'
#
loop_
_entity.id
_entity.type
_entity.pdbx_description
1 polymer ?
#
loop_
_entity_poly.entity_id
_entity_poly.type
_entity_poly.pdbx_seq_one_letter_code
_entity_poly.pdbx_strand_id
1 'polypeptide(L)'
;MVVNVIMKRYFTGAIKYGLFFFFLLSSAHSFAQETGWEQVLQFECTAINIGTLSEDDAPVTYHFKYCNVSKKTVRISKLTTSCGCTVAKCNKDLVQPGERGEINLVFHPKDQAGDLYREAFVYTDLSGKKPMIRLVLTGKVSPTSDQWKGYPVAIGNTLRLKRKEWQIRVLSREGMQVERFICVNTGKQPLNLSALMLP
;
A
#
# COMPACT_ATOMS: atom_id res chain seq x y z
N MET A 1 -23.91 -5.46 -42.81
CA MET A 1 -24.28 -6.81 -43.30
C MET A 1 -24.92 -7.56 -42.15
N VAL A 2 -26.26 -7.58 -42.13
CA VAL A 2 -27.07 -8.11 -41.01
C VAL A 2 -27.45 -9.52 -41.45
N VAL A 3 -27.07 -10.53 -40.64
CA VAL A 3 -27.48 -11.92 -40.87
C VAL A 3 -28.61 -12.25 -39.92
N ASN A 4 -29.83 -12.30 -40.45
CA ASN A 4 -31.01 -12.81 -39.76
C ASN A 4 -31.00 -14.35 -39.89
N VAL A 5 -30.98 -15.06 -38.77
CA VAL A 5 -31.21 -16.50 -38.72
C VAL A 5 -32.62 -16.69 -38.16
N ILE A 6 -33.52 -17.10 -39.08
CA ILE A 6 -34.88 -17.55 -38.76
C ILE A 6 -34.79 -19.02 -38.34
N MET A 7 -35.03 -19.33 -37.09
CA MET A 7 -35.19 -20.69 -36.62
C MET A 7 -36.67 -21.07 -36.54
N LYS A 8 -37.09 -21.96 -37.45
CA LYS A 8 -38.42 -22.51 -37.53
C LYS A 8 -38.74 -23.41 -36.30
N ARG A 9 -39.86 -23.11 -35.69
CA ARG A 9 -40.47 -23.92 -34.64
C ARG A 9 -40.96 -25.27 -35.22
N TYR A 10 -40.47 -26.35 -34.65
CA TYR A 10 -41.17 -27.63 -34.55
C TYR A 10 -40.74 -28.31 -33.26
N PHE A 11 -41.53 -28.22 -32.22
CA PHE A 11 -41.45 -29.15 -31.13
C PHE A 11 -42.85 -29.39 -30.55
N THR A 12 -43.35 -30.58 -30.82
CA THR A 12 -44.63 -31.11 -30.42
C THR A 12 -44.65 -31.51 -28.93
N GLY A 13 -45.70 -31.28 -28.33
CA GLY A 13 -46.34 -31.36 -27.03
C GLY A 13 -46.01 -32.44 -26.00
N ALA A 14 -44.91 -33.17 -26.02
CA ALA A 14 -44.65 -34.23 -25.02
C ALA A 14 -43.54 -33.94 -23.97
N ILE A 15 -42.88 -32.82 -24.06
CA ILE A 15 -41.73 -32.48 -23.14
C ILE A 15 -42.12 -31.48 -22.07
N LYS A 16 -43.33 -30.96 -22.04
CA LYS A 16 -43.76 -29.92 -21.10
C LYS A 16 -43.80 -30.32 -19.61
N TYR A 17 -43.91 -31.59 -19.27
CA TYR A 17 -44.00 -32.04 -17.89
C TYR A 17 -42.68 -32.55 -17.32
N GLY A 18 -41.75 -33.02 -18.13
CA GLY A 18 -40.46 -33.50 -17.69
C GLY A 18 -39.50 -32.37 -17.30
N LEU A 19 -39.54 -31.24 -18.00
CA LEU A 19 -38.68 -30.08 -17.70
C LEU A 19 -39.14 -29.30 -16.48
N PHE A 20 -40.43 -29.31 -16.13
CA PHE A 20 -40.94 -28.63 -14.95
C PHE A 20 -40.59 -29.38 -13.66
N PHE A 21 -40.49 -30.70 -13.72
CA PHE A 21 -40.11 -31.53 -12.55
C PHE A 21 -38.59 -31.49 -12.32
N PHE A 22 -37.78 -31.31 -13.38
CA PHE A 22 -36.34 -31.19 -13.24
C PHE A 22 -35.94 -29.82 -12.69
N PHE A 23 -36.75 -28.76 -12.96
CA PHE A 23 -36.49 -27.41 -12.42
C PHE A 23 -36.86 -27.26 -10.96
N LEU A 24 -37.79 -28.07 -10.47
CA LEU A 24 -38.18 -28.07 -9.02
C LEU A 24 -37.19 -28.84 -8.13
N LEU A 25 -36.38 -29.75 -8.72
CA LEU A 25 -35.34 -30.47 -7.98
C LEU A 25 -34.00 -29.75 -7.95
N SER A 26 -33.80 -28.76 -8.82
CA SER A 26 -32.53 -27.99 -8.86
C SER A 26 -32.49 -26.75 -7.93
N SER A 27 -33.62 -26.42 -7.27
CA SER A 27 -33.68 -25.28 -6.34
C SER A 27 -33.27 -25.60 -4.90
N ALA A 28 -32.78 -26.82 -4.63
CA ALA A 28 -32.32 -27.24 -3.30
C ALA A 28 -30.82 -27.32 -3.14
N HIS A 29 -30.04 -26.85 -4.14
CA HIS A 29 -28.64 -26.57 -3.89
C HIS A 29 -28.56 -25.18 -3.27
N SER A 30 -28.90 -25.10 -1.98
CA SER A 30 -28.36 -24.06 -1.12
C SER A 30 -26.85 -24.10 -1.33
N PHE A 31 -26.32 -23.09 -1.98
CA PHE A 31 -24.92 -22.77 -1.83
C PHE A 31 -24.72 -22.47 -0.35
N ALA A 32 -24.43 -23.49 0.42
CA ALA A 32 -23.70 -23.34 1.64
C ALA A 32 -22.34 -22.79 1.16
N GLN A 33 -22.23 -21.47 1.05
CA GLN A 33 -20.94 -20.82 1.09
C GLN A 33 -20.31 -21.36 2.35
N GLU A 34 -19.26 -22.15 2.19
CA GLU A 34 -18.32 -22.43 3.25
C GLU A 34 -17.71 -21.09 3.68
N THR A 35 -18.44 -20.33 4.47
CA THR A 35 -17.89 -19.27 5.31
C THR A 35 -17.16 -19.94 6.49
N GLY A 36 -16.24 -20.84 6.14
CA GLY A 36 -15.42 -21.57 7.08
C GLY A 36 -14.29 -20.77 7.72
N TRP A 37 -14.31 -19.45 7.59
CA TRP A 37 -13.46 -18.57 8.38
C TRP A 37 -14.30 -18.04 9.53
N GLU A 38 -14.33 -18.78 10.63
CA GLU A 38 -14.78 -18.26 11.91
C GLU A 38 -14.08 -16.92 12.11
N GLN A 39 -14.83 -15.82 12.08
CA GLN A 39 -14.28 -14.47 12.26
C GLN A 39 -13.66 -14.44 13.66
N VAL A 40 -12.34 -14.58 13.72
CA VAL A 40 -11.61 -14.69 14.99
C VAL A 40 -11.38 -13.32 15.58
N LEU A 41 -10.90 -12.39 14.76
CA LEU A 41 -10.72 -10.99 15.12
C LEU A 41 -11.71 -10.14 14.30
N GLN A 42 -12.62 -9.47 15.00
CA GLN A 42 -13.54 -8.52 14.40
C GLN A 42 -12.97 -7.12 14.51
N PHE A 43 -12.69 -6.48 13.36
CA PHE A 43 -12.23 -5.11 13.28
C PHE A 43 -13.38 -4.12 13.17
N GLU A 44 -13.26 -2.96 13.82
CA GLU A 44 -14.23 -1.85 13.67
C GLU A 44 -14.23 -1.32 12.22
N CYS A 45 -13.04 -1.25 11.60
CA CYS A 45 -12.85 -0.99 10.17
C CYS A 45 -11.59 -1.67 9.69
N THR A 46 -11.56 -2.05 8.41
CA THR A 46 -10.38 -2.64 7.75
C THR A 46 -9.75 -1.71 6.71
N ALA A 47 -10.39 -0.56 6.46
CA ALA A 47 -9.89 0.46 5.54
C ALA A 47 -10.08 1.85 6.14
N ILE A 48 -9.05 2.68 6.03
CA ILE A 48 -9.08 4.09 6.46
C ILE A 48 -8.67 4.94 5.26
N ASN A 49 -9.53 5.94 4.95
CA ASN A 49 -9.14 7.00 4.04
C ASN A 49 -8.47 8.11 4.85
N ILE A 50 -7.19 8.33 4.56
CA ILE A 50 -6.37 9.33 5.27
C ILE A 50 -6.58 10.77 4.77
N GLY A 51 -7.41 10.96 3.73
CA GLY A 51 -7.56 12.26 3.08
C GLY A 51 -6.31 12.64 2.27
N THR A 52 -5.89 13.89 2.40
CA THR A 52 -4.69 14.41 1.75
C THR A 52 -3.65 14.80 2.79
N LEU A 53 -2.45 14.25 2.67
CA LEU A 53 -1.26 14.64 3.42
C LEU A 53 -0.28 15.37 2.51
N SER A 54 0.71 16.04 3.09
CA SER A 54 1.89 16.55 2.40
C SER A 54 3.08 15.59 2.60
N GLU A 55 3.99 15.54 1.63
CA GLU A 55 5.29 14.87 1.84
C GLU A 55 6.11 15.51 2.99
N ASP A 56 5.79 16.75 3.34
CA ASP A 56 6.48 17.50 4.41
C ASP A 56 5.88 17.21 5.78
N ASP A 57 4.75 16.48 5.86
CA ASP A 57 4.12 16.13 7.11
C ASP A 57 4.95 15.10 7.89
N ALA A 58 4.86 15.19 9.21
CA ALA A 58 5.43 14.18 10.11
C ALA A 58 4.73 12.82 9.91
N PRO A 59 5.36 11.70 10.30
CA PRO A 59 4.71 10.40 10.29
C PRO A 59 3.41 10.40 11.07
N VAL A 60 2.36 9.78 10.48
CA VAL A 60 1.01 9.73 11.07
C VAL A 60 0.67 8.30 11.44
N THR A 61 0.08 8.11 12.61
CA THR A 61 -0.36 6.81 13.10
C THR A 61 -1.87 6.64 12.90
N TYR A 62 -2.26 5.52 12.30
CA TYR A 62 -3.65 5.12 12.09
C TYR A 62 -3.95 3.87 12.92
N HIS A 63 -5.07 3.91 13.66
CA HIS A 63 -5.45 2.91 14.64
C HIS A 63 -6.57 2.01 14.10
N PHE A 64 -6.30 0.71 13.99
CA PHE A 64 -7.27 -0.30 13.62
C PHE A 64 -7.63 -1.11 14.85
N LYS A 65 -8.76 -0.77 15.44
CA LYS A 65 -9.28 -1.45 16.65
C LYS A 65 -9.95 -2.76 16.30
N TYR A 66 -9.76 -3.76 17.13
CA TYR A 66 -10.35 -5.07 16.97
C TYR A 66 -10.79 -5.69 18.30
N CYS A 67 -11.62 -6.71 18.21
CA CYS A 67 -12.04 -7.55 19.32
C CYS A 67 -11.87 -9.03 18.94
N ASN A 68 -11.36 -9.85 19.83
CA ASN A 68 -11.36 -11.29 19.66
C ASN A 68 -12.78 -11.83 19.97
N VAL A 69 -13.52 -12.15 18.92
CA VAL A 69 -14.90 -12.67 19.04
C VAL A 69 -14.94 -14.21 19.10
N SER A 70 -13.80 -14.87 19.02
CA SER A 70 -13.71 -16.33 19.13
C SER A 70 -13.71 -16.77 20.61
N LYS A 71 -13.87 -18.07 20.80
CA LYS A 71 -13.78 -18.71 22.12
C LYS A 71 -12.34 -19.10 22.52
N LYS A 72 -11.36 -18.79 21.67
CA LYS A 72 -9.96 -19.18 21.86
C LYS A 72 -9.09 -17.94 22.02
N THR A 73 -8.03 -18.07 22.79
CA THR A 73 -6.94 -17.10 22.80
C THR A 73 -6.25 -17.12 21.43
N VAL A 74 -5.99 -15.94 20.86
CA VAL A 74 -5.41 -15.76 19.55
C VAL A 74 -4.06 -15.04 19.68
N ARG A 75 -3.04 -15.57 19.03
CA ARG A 75 -1.75 -14.91 18.93
C ARG A 75 -1.58 -14.25 17.58
N ILE A 76 -1.32 -12.94 17.57
CA ILE A 76 -0.88 -12.22 16.37
C ILE A 76 0.60 -12.60 16.14
N SER A 77 0.84 -13.49 15.18
CA SER A 77 2.15 -14.09 14.94
C SER A 77 3.05 -13.22 14.05
N LYS A 78 2.44 -12.44 13.15
CA LYS A 78 3.20 -11.62 12.20
C LYS A 78 2.34 -10.47 11.66
N LEU A 79 2.99 -9.33 11.45
CA LEU A 79 2.48 -8.18 10.71
C LEU A 79 3.43 -7.89 9.56
N THR A 80 2.90 -7.69 8.36
CA THR A 80 3.67 -7.27 7.19
C THR A 80 2.98 -6.12 6.47
N THR A 81 3.74 -5.31 5.76
CA THR A 81 3.24 -4.17 4.99
C THR A 81 3.66 -4.31 3.53
N SER A 82 2.89 -3.69 2.63
CA SER A 82 3.17 -3.69 1.19
C SER A 82 4.34 -2.81 0.79
N CYS A 83 4.83 -1.92 1.68
CA CYS A 83 5.98 -1.04 1.43
C CYS A 83 6.77 -0.76 2.71
N GLY A 84 8.01 -0.30 2.54
CA GLY A 84 8.83 0.20 3.65
C GLY A 84 8.38 1.54 4.24
N CYS A 85 7.45 2.24 3.57
CA CYS A 85 6.90 3.53 4.00
C CYS A 85 5.85 3.41 5.11
N THR A 86 5.43 2.20 5.45
CA THR A 86 4.44 1.92 6.49
C THR A 86 4.99 0.88 7.46
N VAL A 87 4.88 1.16 8.75
CA VAL A 87 5.27 0.22 9.83
C VAL A 87 4.02 -0.21 10.57
N ALA A 88 3.80 -1.52 10.69
CA ALA A 88 2.69 -2.10 11.44
C ALA A 88 3.16 -2.58 12.81
N LYS A 89 2.42 -2.21 13.86
CA LYS A 89 2.66 -2.65 15.25
C LYS A 89 1.34 -3.01 15.90
N CYS A 90 1.32 -4.07 16.70
CA CYS A 90 0.19 -4.37 17.60
C CYS A 90 0.55 -3.95 19.03
N ASN A 91 -0.46 -3.55 19.78
CA ASN A 91 -0.29 -3.23 21.20
C ASN A 91 -0.22 -4.50 22.07
N LYS A 92 -0.75 -5.61 21.57
CA LYS A 92 -0.73 -6.92 22.21
C LYS A 92 -0.56 -8.00 21.15
N ASP A 93 0.28 -8.98 21.42
CA ASP A 93 0.49 -10.14 20.56
C ASP A 93 -0.44 -11.32 20.94
N LEU A 94 -0.93 -11.37 22.20
CA LEU A 94 -1.81 -12.39 22.71
C LEU A 94 -3.15 -11.76 23.13
N VAL A 95 -4.26 -12.24 22.57
CA VAL A 95 -5.59 -11.64 22.71
C VAL A 95 -6.57 -12.71 23.23
N GLN A 96 -7.07 -12.51 24.44
CA GLN A 96 -8.02 -13.42 25.07
C GLN A 96 -9.42 -13.31 24.42
N PRO A 97 -10.29 -14.32 24.57
CA PRO A 97 -11.70 -14.23 24.17
C PRO A 97 -12.37 -12.98 24.73
N GLY A 98 -13.04 -12.19 23.86
CA GLY A 98 -13.71 -10.93 24.23
C GLY A 98 -12.76 -9.75 24.44
N GLU A 99 -11.46 -9.94 24.39
CA GLU A 99 -10.49 -8.87 24.59
C GLU A 99 -10.38 -7.98 23.35
N ARG A 100 -10.19 -6.68 23.60
CA ARG A 100 -9.96 -5.67 22.57
C ARG A 100 -8.48 -5.32 22.46
N GLY A 101 -8.07 -5.01 21.25
CA GLY A 101 -6.73 -4.54 20.93
C GLY A 101 -6.74 -3.59 19.76
N GLU A 102 -5.55 -3.16 19.36
CA GLU A 102 -5.38 -2.33 18.19
C GLU A 102 -4.09 -2.67 17.43
N ILE A 103 -4.15 -2.49 16.12
CA ILE A 103 -3.01 -2.51 15.24
C ILE A 103 -2.78 -1.08 14.75
N ASN A 104 -1.57 -0.60 14.94
CA ASN A 104 -1.16 0.75 14.59
C ASN A 104 -0.36 0.70 13.30
N LEU A 105 -0.81 1.43 12.27
CA LEU A 105 -0.07 1.64 11.05
C LEU A 105 0.54 3.03 11.07
N VAL A 106 1.87 3.12 11.17
CA VAL A 106 2.62 4.38 11.09
C VAL A 106 3.01 4.59 9.64
N PHE A 107 2.43 5.60 9.00
CA PHE A 107 2.72 5.97 7.63
C PHE A 107 3.67 7.16 7.58
N HIS A 108 4.72 7.06 6.76
CA HIS A 108 5.72 8.08 6.51
C HIS A 108 5.46 8.71 5.14
N PRO A 109 4.95 9.96 5.06
CA PRO A 109 4.56 10.58 3.79
C PRO A 109 5.72 10.98 2.88
N LYS A 110 6.90 11.16 3.45
CA LYS A 110 8.09 11.63 2.73
C LYS A 110 8.40 10.72 1.54
N ASP A 111 8.61 11.32 0.37
CA ASP A 111 8.89 10.65 -0.91
C ASP A 111 7.77 9.73 -1.41
N GLN A 112 6.51 10.01 -1.01
CA GLN A 112 5.33 9.21 -1.34
C GLN A 112 4.27 9.99 -2.12
N ALA A 113 4.64 11.10 -2.81
CA ALA A 113 3.69 11.92 -3.57
C ALA A 113 2.88 11.10 -4.58
N GLY A 114 1.58 11.40 -4.67
CA GLY A 114 0.63 10.72 -5.54
C GLY A 114 -0.53 10.08 -4.79
N ASP A 115 -1.26 9.21 -5.49
CA ASP A 115 -2.34 8.45 -4.89
C ASP A 115 -1.78 7.38 -3.95
N LEU A 116 -2.41 7.28 -2.78
CA LEU A 116 -2.00 6.35 -1.74
C LEU A 116 -2.91 5.14 -1.70
N TYR A 117 -2.29 3.97 -1.81
CA TYR A 117 -2.88 2.68 -1.51
C TYR A 117 -1.82 1.82 -0.81
N ARG A 118 -2.00 1.56 0.49
CA ARG A 118 -1.05 0.78 1.29
C ARG A 118 -1.78 -0.30 2.05
N GLU A 119 -1.19 -1.48 2.08
CA GLU A 119 -1.76 -2.64 2.73
C GLU A 119 -0.87 -3.12 3.88
N ALA A 120 -1.52 -3.59 4.92
CA ALA A 120 -0.90 -4.35 5.98
C ALA A 120 -1.64 -5.68 6.15
N PHE A 121 -0.89 -6.75 6.36
CA PHE A 121 -1.41 -8.10 6.49
C PHE A 121 -1.18 -8.60 7.91
N VAL A 122 -2.24 -9.07 8.52
CA VAL A 122 -2.26 -9.60 9.88
C VAL A 122 -2.30 -11.11 9.82
N TYR A 123 -1.32 -11.76 10.44
CA TYR A 123 -1.24 -13.21 10.58
C TYR A 123 -1.41 -13.58 12.05
N THR A 124 -2.13 -14.66 12.28
CA THR A 124 -2.31 -15.23 13.61
C THR A 124 -1.86 -16.69 13.60
N ASP A 125 -1.73 -17.28 14.77
CA ASP A 125 -1.48 -18.71 14.95
C ASP A 125 -2.55 -19.61 14.32
N LEU A 126 -3.76 -19.07 14.11
CA LEU A 126 -4.88 -19.78 13.49
C LEU A 126 -4.95 -19.58 11.97
N SER A 127 -4.21 -18.63 11.39
CA SER A 127 -4.31 -18.27 9.98
C SER A 127 -3.44 -19.09 9.03
N GLY A 128 -2.52 -19.91 9.55
CA GLY A 128 -1.60 -20.69 8.75
C GLY A 128 -0.69 -19.80 7.88
N LYS A 129 -0.58 -20.12 6.59
CA LYS A 129 0.27 -19.37 5.64
C LYS A 129 -0.40 -18.15 5.01
N LYS A 130 -1.72 -18.01 5.11
CA LYS A 130 -2.46 -16.88 4.53
C LYS A 130 -2.70 -15.82 5.60
N PRO A 131 -2.72 -14.53 5.26
CA PRO A 131 -3.10 -13.50 6.21
C PRO A 131 -4.57 -13.69 6.63
N MET A 132 -4.86 -13.48 7.90
CA MET A 132 -6.22 -13.51 8.41
C MET A 132 -7.00 -12.28 7.97
N ILE A 133 -6.35 -11.11 8.04
CA ILE A 133 -6.95 -9.81 7.72
C ILE A 133 -5.98 -8.98 6.90
N ARG A 134 -6.55 -8.20 6.00
CA ARG A 134 -5.88 -7.14 5.24
C ARG A 134 -6.42 -5.80 5.70
N LEU A 135 -5.54 -4.94 6.17
CA LEU A 135 -5.83 -3.55 6.53
C LEU A 135 -5.35 -2.63 5.42
N VAL A 136 -6.11 -1.60 5.10
CA VAL A 136 -5.85 -0.72 3.95
C VAL A 136 -5.85 0.74 4.37
N LEU A 137 -4.84 1.49 3.92
CA LEU A 137 -4.83 2.95 3.94
C LEU A 137 -4.98 3.46 2.51
N THR A 138 -5.91 4.35 2.28
CA THR A 138 -6.13 5.03 0.99
C THR A 138 -6.11 6.54 1.18
N GLY A 139 -5.80 7.28 0.13
CA GLY A 139 -5.81 8.75 0.18
C GLY A 139 -4.89 9.34 -0.87
N LYS A 140 -4.35 10.51 -0.59
CA LYS A 140 -3.43 11.22 -1.46
C LYS A 140 -2.32 11.88 -0.67
N VAL A 141 -1.12 11.90 -1.23
CA VAL A 141 0.01 12.67 -0.71
C VAL A 141 0.37 13.73 -1.74
N SER A 142 0.25 15.00 -1.36
CA SER A 142 0.71 16.11 -2.20
C SER A 142 2.23 16.19 -2.16
N PRO A 143 2.87 16.52 -3.29
CA PRO A 143 4.31 16.71 -3.32
C PRO A 143 4.74 17.84 -2.40
N THR A 144 5.98 17.78 -1.93
CA THR A 144 6.57 18.87 -1.15
C THR A 144 6.48 20.19 -1.92
N SER A 145 6.20 21.27 -1.21
CA SER A 145 6.26 22.62 -1.75
C SER A 145 7.71 23.09 -1.98
N ASP A 146 8.70 22.40 -1.43
CA ASP A 146 10.10 22.70 -1.67
C ASP A 146 10.51 22.31 -3.10
N GLN A 147 10.47 23.29 -3.99
CA GLN A 147 10.93 23.15 -5.39
C GLN A 147 12.40 22.69 -5.50
N TRP A 148 13.14 22.72 -4.38
CA TRP A 148 14.55 22.36 -4.32
C TRP A 148 14.80 21.00 -3.65
N LYS A 149 13.78 20.17 -3.48
CA LYS A 149 13.88 18.83 -2.85
C LYS A 149 15.01 17.98 -3.48
N GLY A 150 15.20 18.07 -4.80
CA GLY A 150 16.30 17.38 -5.51
C GLY A 150 17.69 17.92 -5.20
N TYR A 151 17.80 19.05 -4.48
CA TYR A 151 19.05 19.77 -4.18
C TYR A 151 19.07 20.17 -2.69
N PRO A 152 19.15 19.19 -1.78
CA PRO A 152 18.96 19.42 -0.35
C PRO A 152 20.10 20.18 0.31
N VAL A 153 21.29 20.23 -0.31
CA VAL A 153 22.47 20.87 0.28
C VAL A 153 22.53 22.33 -0.12
N ALA A 154 22.27 23.22 0.83
CA ALA A 154 22.41 24.66 0.61
C ALA A 154 23.85 25.12 0.90
N ILE A 155 24.40 25.91 -0.02
CA ILE A 155 25.68 26.61 0.15
C ILE A 155 25.41 28.10 0.02
N GLY A 156 25.58 28.80 1.12
CA GLY A 156 25.15 30.19 1.20
C GLY A 156 23.64 30.32 0.94
N ASN A 157 23.22 31.45 0.36
CA ASN A 157 21.81 31.78 0.19
C ASN A 157 21.24 31.40 -1.19
N THR A 158 22.08 31.06 -2.15
CA THR A 158 21.64 30.96 -3.56
C THR A 158 22.13 29.74 -4.30
N LEU A 159 23.09 28.98 -3.77
CA LEU A 159 23.59 27.77 -4.40
C LEU A 159 23.06 26.54 -3.69
N ARG A 160 22.48 25.59 -4.46
CA ARG A 160 22.08 24.30 -3.94
C ARG A 160 22.70 23.16 -4.73
N LEU A 161 23.11 22.13 -4.01
CA LEU A 161 23.74 20.93 -4.57
C LEU A 161 22.87 19.70 -4.32
N LYS A 162 22.96 18.74 -5.21
CA LYS A 162 22.29 17.45 -5.08
C LYS A 162 22.86 16.62 -3.91
N ARG A 163 24.16 16.75 -3.66
CA ARG A 163 24.88 16.06 -2.56
C ARG A 163 26.12 16.90 -2.16
N LYS A 164 26.56 16.69 -0.93
CA LYS A 164 27.71 17.41 -0.36
C LYS A 164 29.06 16.78 -0.68
N GLU A 165 29.07 15.46 -0.84
CA GLU A 165 30.27 14.67 -1.01
C GLU A 165 30.20 13.84 -2.29
N TRP A 166 31.35 13.72 -2.96
CA TRP A 166 31.52 12.88 -4.15
C TRP A 166 32.71 11.96 -3.90
N GLN A 167 32.52 10.69 -4.11
CA GLN A 167 33.61 9.72 -4.12
C GLN A 167 34.04 9.50 -5.56
N ILE A 168 35.21 10.00 -5.93
CA ILE A 168 35.80 9.80 -7.25
C ILE A 168 36.74 8.60 -7.15
N ARG A 169 36.41 7.53 -7.86
CA ARG A 169 37.25 6.35 -7.90
C ARG A 169 38.15 6.40 -9.16
N VAL A 170 39.40 6.65 -8.97
CA VAL A 170 40.39 6.65 -10.06
C VAL A 170 40.75 5.21 -10.39
N LEU A 171 40.33 4.73 -11.57
CA LEU A 171 40.54 3.33 -12.00
C LEU A 171 41.83 3.12 -12.80
N SER A 172 42.45 4.16 -13.35
CA SER A 172 43.72 4.07 -14.05
C SER A 172 44.51 5.35 -13.89
N ARG A 173 45.84 5.26 -14.07
CA ARG A 173 46.76 6.43 -14.07
C ARG A 173 46.73 7.19 -15.38
N GLU A 174 46.16 6.63 -16.43
CA GLU A 174 46.11 7.19 -17.77
C GLU A 174 44.66 7.51 -18.14
N GLY A 175 44.36 8.77 -18.26
CA GLY A 175 43.05 9.26 -18.71
C GLY A 175 42.46 10.36 -17.81
N MET A 176 41.81 11.32 -18.45
CA MET A 176 41.09 12.40 -17.78
C MET A 176 39.72 11.89 -17.36
N GLN A 177 39.45 11.82 -16.07
CA GLN A 177 38.11 11.56 -15.54
C GLN A 177 37.38 12.89 -15.41
N VAL A 178 36.17 12.94 -15.98
CA VAL A 178 35.29 14.09 -15.88
C VAL A 178 34.08 13.71 -15.05
N GLU A 179 33.98 14.30 -13.87
CA GLU A 179 32.77 14.20 -13.03
C GLU A 179 31.94 15.46 -13.16
N ARG A 180 30.62 15.29 -13.28
CA ARG A 180 29.65 16.39 -13.40
C ARG A 180 28.98 16.64 -12.09
N PHE A 181 29.14 17.85 -11.58
CA PHE A 181 28.42 18.33 -10.41
C PHE A 181 27.17 19.06 -10.86
N ILE A 182 26.02 18.58 -10.42
CA ILE A 182 24.75 19.24 -10.70
C ILE A 182 24.42 20.15 -9.55
N CYS A 183 24.31 21.44 -9.84
CA CYS A 183 23.93 22.48 -8.89
C CYS A 183 22.83 23.36 -9.48
N VAL A 184 22.14 24.07 -8.62
CA VAL A 184 21.08 25.02 -8.98
C VAL A 184 21.37 26.36 -8.33
N ASN A 185 21.32 27.43 -9.11
CA ASN A 185 21.26 28.78 -8.62
C ASN A 185 19.81 29.15 -8.30
N THR A 186 19.51 29.31 -7.02
CA THR A 186 18.18 29.71 -6.54
C THR A 186 18.01 31.23 -6.44
N GLY A 187 19.09 31.98 -6.70
CA GLY A 187 19.08 33.44 -6.72
C GLY A 187 18.66 34.01 -8.08
N LYS A 188 18.40 35.31 -8.10
CA LYS A 188 18.01 36.04 -9.31
C LYS A 188 19.21 36.54 -10.15
N GLN A 189 20.41 36.50 -9.58
CA GLN A 189 21.64 36.96 -10.23
C GLN A 189 22.51 35.76 -10.61
N PRO A 190 23.28 35.86 -11.73
CA PRO A 190 24.25 34.84 -12.09
C PRO A 190 25.28 34.64 -10.97
N LEU A 191 25.67 33.38 -10.75
CA LEU A 191 26.72 33.02 -9.81
C LEU A 191 28.03 32.76 -10.58
N ASN A 192 29.09 33.42 -10.18
CA ASN A 192 30.43 33.09 -10.63
C ASN A 192 31.04 32.03 -9.71
N LEU A 193 31.21 30.84 -10.24
CA LEU A 193 31.85 29.73 -9.53
C LEU A 193 33.32 29.67 -9.98
N SER A 194 34.25 30.06 -9.12
CA SER A 194 35.68 29.82 -9.32
C SER A 194 36.04 28.45 -8.77
N ALA A 195 36.76 27.65 -9.55
CA ALA A 195 37.32 26.39 -9.08
C ALA A 195 38.34 26.67 -7.97
N LEU A 196 38.10 26.11 -6.76
CA LEU A 196 39.13 25.98 -5.77
C LEU A 196 40.13 24.94 -6.30
N MET A 197 41.42 25.28 -6.33
CA MET A 197 42.42 24.27 -6.58
C MET A 197 42.38 23.24 -5.46
N LEU A 198 42.10 22.01 -5.80
CA LEU A 198 42.25 20.88 -4.87
C LEU A 198 43.75 20.68 -4.63
N PRO A 199 44.14 20.39 -3.36
CA PRO A 199 45.54 20.11 -3.04
C PRO A 199 46.05 18.85 -3.71
#